data_a9391195890ac321885898f6a415f8a5
#
_entry.id   a9391195890ac321885898f6a415f8a5
#
_cell.length_a   1.000
_cell.length_b   1.000
_cell.length_c   1.000
_cell.angle_alpha   90.00
_cell.angle_beta   90.00
_cell.angle_gamma   90.00
#
_symmetry.space_group_name_H-M   'P 1'
#
loop_
_entity.id
_entity.type
_entity.pdbx_description
1 polymer ?
#
loop_
_entity_poly.entity_id
_entity_poly.type
_entity_poly.pdbx_seq_one_letter_code
_entity_poly.pdbx_strand_id
1 'polypeptide(L)'
;MGGPTPQPMGEASGSVAPLLKEDGKAFKIAVLIPTINNADELDIVLGRLAKQSYSHFEVIISDSKSKDHTKDVCEKYGATWIEDPSRNRADACNFALRQMDHDLVLFTDDDTVPPLDWVEKLVRWFDNPEVGAVGGPNFAPDDDPFGAKCADVAFCTKFMTAGTRYGAQPKGELVPITHNPGVNCAHRMANLREVDFFEPGCIGAEDVVLDAKIQRAGHKLFIDPSNVMPHRRRRPFKPYMKQMRNYGYTRMVANKRWPEISAWSHTAIGFFPVIVVTALLAMLYGGLTGGADADLWFSLSGEWDISRVAFHIPLGLICIYIAISWLGAAIGTSPHRSIGTVFLAPLFVFLAQWAYGQGVIKAWREIRRTGGRAGEGAQIDDRIRTA
;
A
#
# COMPACT_ATOMS: atom_id res chain seq x y z
N MET A 1 33.19 -23.94 13.29
CA MET A 1 32.54 -24.70 12.22
C MET A 1 32.12 -23.67 11.19
N GLY A 2 32.76 -23.68 10.01
CA GLY A 2 32.50 -22.67 8.98
C GLY A 2 31.12 -22.85 8.42
N GLY A 3 30.27 -21.81 8.55
CA GLY A 3 29.02 -21.73 7.82
C GLY A 3 29.30 -21.67 6.30
N PRO A 4 28.32 -22.04 5.46
CA PRO A 4 28.51 -21.99 4.02
C PRO A 4 28.83 -20.56 3.60
N THR A 5 29.89 -20.40 2.79
CA THR A 5 30.26 -19.13 2.17
C THR A 5 29.04 -18.58 1.41
N PRO A 6 28.69 -17.30 1.56
CA PRO A 6 27.59 -16.71 0.81
C PRO A 6 27.87 -16.84 -0.69
N GLN A 7 26.93 -17.41 -1.44
CA GLN A 7 27.01 -17.33 -2.90
C GLN A 7 26.60 -15.92 -3.32
N PRO A 8 27.40 -15.24 -4.15
CA PRO A 8 27.00 -13.94 -4.70
C PRO A 8 25.71 -14.09 -5.49
N MET A 9 24.82 -13.09 -5.37
CA MET A 9 23.59 -13.03 -6.17
C MET A 9 23.97 -13.06 -7.65
N GLY A 10 23.40 -14.01 -8.42
CA GLY A 10 23.65 -14.14 -9.86
C GLY A 10 24.13 -15.51 -10.34
N GLU A 11 24.49 -16.46 -9.46
CA GLU A 11 24.92 -17.81 -9.85
C GLU A 11 23.87 -18.89 -9.56
N ALA A 12 22.62 -18.71 -9.97
CA ALA A 12 21.62 -19.78 -9.93
C ALA A 12 21.81 -20.68 -11.17
N SER A 13 22.11 -21.96 -10.96
CA SER A 13 22.12 -22.96 -12.02
C SER A 13 20.73 -23.10 -12.63
N GLY A 14 20.53 -22.64 -13.87
CA GLY A 14 19.24 -22.70 -14.58
C GLY A 14 18.53 -21.36 -14.70
N SER A 15 19.25 -20.24 -14.72
CA SER A 15 18.63 -18.91 -14.89
C SER A 15 18.01 -18.73 -16.28
N VAL A 16 16.85 -18.06 -16.27
CA VAL A 16 16.21 -17.53 -17.47
C VAL A 16 17.19 -16.61 -18.22
N ALA A 17 17.19 -16.66 -19.55
CA ALA A 17 18.08 -15.82 -20.37
C ALA A 17 17.85 -14.32 -20.07
N PRO A 18 18.90 -13.48 -20.18
CA PRO A 18 18.78 -12.06 -19.93
C PRO A 18 17.82 -11.41 -20.95
N LEU A 19 17.02 -10.47 -20.45
CA LEU A 19 16.21 -9.61 -21.30
C LEU A 19 17.13 -8.72 -22.15
N LEU A 20 16.92 -8.71 -23.47
CA LEU A 20 17.76 -7.93 -24.38
C LEU A 20 17.04 -6.69 -24.89
N LYS A 21 17.81 -5.62 -25.04
CA LYS A 21 17.42 -4.38 -25.71
C LYS A 21 17.43 -4.58 -27.24
N GLU A 22 16.86 -3.65 -27.99
CA GLU A 22 16.87 -3.68 -29.46
C GLU A 22 18.29 -3.72 -30.05
N ASP A 23 19.28 -3.16 -29.37
CA ASP A 23 20.70 -3.20 -29.77
C ASP A 23 21.40 -4.52 -29.44
N GLY A 24 20.68 -5.51 -28.92
CA GLY A 24 21.20 -6.83 -28.52
C GLY A 24 21.91 -6.87 -27.18
N LYS A 25 22.05 -5.76 -26.47
CA LYS A 25 22.65 -5.73 -25.13
C LYS A 25 21.63 -6.11 -24.07
N ALA A 26 22.08 -6.77 -23.01
CA ALA A 26 21.23 -7.06 -21.86
C ALA A 26 20.79 -5.76 -21.15
N PHE A 27 19.54 -5.75 -20.65
CA PHE A 27 19.12 -4.70 -19.75
C PHE A 27 19.91 -4.76 -18.45
N LYS A 28 20.38 -3.60 -17.98
CA LYS A 28 20.89 -3.43 -16.63
C LYS A 28 19.70 -3.27 -15.69
N ILE A 29 19.48 -4.21 -14.80
CA ILE A 29 18.31 -4.27 -13.94
C ILE A 29 18.74 -4.16 -12.49
N ALA A 30 18.05 -3.34 -11.70
CA ALA A 30 18.23 -3.26 -10.26
C ALA A 30 16.93 -3.50 -9.50
N VAL A 31 17.04 -4.15 -8.34
CA VAL A 31 16.01 -4.17 -7.30
C VAL A 31 16.41 -3.17 -6.23
N LEU A 32 15.60 -2.13 -6.03
CA LEU A 32 15.84 -1.09 -5.02
C LEU A 32 14.92 -1.32 -3.81
N ILE A 33 15.55 -1.41 -2.63
CA ILE A 33 14.86 -1.63 -1.35
C ILE A 33 15.27 -0.52 -0.37
N PRO A 34 14.36 0.37 0.00
CA PRO A 34 14.58 1.28 1.13
C PRO A 34 14.37 0.54 2.45
N THR A 35 15.25 0.76 3.42
CA THR A 35 15.18 0.11 4.72
C THR A 35 15.59 1.02 5.88
N ILE A 36 15.13 0.68 7.08
CA ILE A 36 15.60 1.23 8.35
C ILE A 36 15.28 0.30 9.51
N ASN A 37 16.30 -0.17 10.25
CA ASN A 37 16.15 -1.00 11.46
C ASN A 37 15.21 -2.20 11.27
N ASN A 38 15.39 -2.96 10.20
CA ASN A 38 14.54 -4.11 9.85
C ASN A 38 15.37 -5.28 9.29
N ALA A 39 16.54 -5.52 9.86
CA ALA A 39 17.53 -6.50 9.37
C ALA A 39 16.96 -7.92 9.26
N ASP A 40 16.15 -8.37 10.21
CA ASP A 40 15.58 -9.73 10.23
C ASP A 40 14.64 -9.98 9.04
N GLU A 41 13.74 -9.05 8.73
CA GLU A 41 12.85 -9.15 7.57
C GLU A 41 13.65 -8.96 6.26
N LEU A 42 14.61 -8.04 6.23
CA LEU A 42 15.50 -7.85 5.08
C LEU A 42 16.30 -9.12 4.74
N ASP A 43 16.74 -9.90 5.74
CA ASP A 43 17.40 -11.20 5.53
C ASP A 43 16.50 -12.18 4.79
N ILE A 44 15.20 -12.20 5.10
CA ILE A 44 14.20 -12.99 4.38
C ILE A 44 14.07 -12.53 2.93
N VAL A 45 13.95 -11.22 2.69
CA VAL A 45 13.81 -10.64 1.34
C VAL A 45 15.03 -10.99 0.50
N LEU A 46 16.24 -10.71 1.00
CA LEU A 46 17.50 -10.98 0.28
C LEU A 46 17.71 -12.47 0.04
N GLY A 47 17.35 -13.33 1.00
CA GLY A 47 17.39 -14.78 0.83
C GLY A 47 16.44 -15.29 -0.25
N ARG A 48 15.32 -14.60 -0.51
CA ARG A 48 14.39 -14.89 -1.61
C ARG A 48 14.91 -14.34 -2.94
N LEU A 49 15.51 -13.16 -2.94
CA LEU A 49 16.10 -12.56 -4.14
C LEU A 49 17.31 -13.36 -4.64
N ALA A 50 18.13 -13.90 -3.76
CA ALA A 50 19.25 -14.77 -4.12
C ALA A 50 18.84 -16.07 -4.82
N LYS A 51 17.56 -16.45 -4.76
CA LYS A 51 17.01 -17.69 -5.34
C LYS A 51 16.06 -17.44 -6.51
N GLN A 52 16.05 -16.21 -7.07
CA GLN A 52 15.18 -15.89 -8.20
C GLN A 52 15.50 -16.73 -9.44
N SER A 53 14.45 -17.10 -10.21
CA SER A 53 14.60 -17.78 -11.52
C SER A 53 15.35 -16.92 -12.55
N TYR A 54 15.16 -15.60 -12.49
CA TYR A 54 15.92 -14.63 -13.27
C TYR A 54 17.03 -14.03 -12.40
N SER A 55 18.29 -14.18 -12.80
CA SER A 55 19.47 -13.82 -11.97
C SER A 55 20.25 -12.59 -12.47
N HIS A 56 19.85 -12.03 -13.63
CA HIS A 56 20.59 -10.91 -14.25
C HIS A 56 20.11 -9.56 -13.70
N PHE A 57 20.31 -9.32 -12.39
CA PHE A 57 19.99 -8.06 -11.72
C PHE A 57 20.91 -7.80 -10.53
N GLU A 58 21.00 -6.56 -10.13
CA GLU A 58 21.69 -6.12 -8.90
C GLU A 58 20.67 -5.78 -7.82
N VAL A 59 21.06 -5.91 -6.55
CA VAL A 59 20.22 -5.46 -5.43
C VAL A 59 20.90 -4.27 -4.76
N ILE A 60 20.12 -3.20 -4.61
CA ILE A 60 20.58 -1.94 -4.02
C ILE A 60 19.69 -1.64 -2.80
N ILE A 61 20.35 -1.49 -1.67
CA ILE A 61 19.71 -1.18 -0.39
C ILE A 61 19.97 0.29 -0.06
N SER A 62 18.90 1.08 0.05
CA SER A 62 18.97 2.46 0.55
C SER A 62 18.63 2.44 2.04
N ASP A 63 19.66 2.51 2.88
CA ASP A 63 19.54 2.37 4.33
C ASP A 63 19.51 3.73 5.01
N SER A 64 18.38 4.09 5.57
CA SER A 64 18.16 5.35 6.30
C SER A 64 18.82 5.34 7.70
N LYS A 65 20.12 4.97 7.77
CA LYS A 65 20.96 4.94 8.98
C LYS A 65 20.46 3.97 10.04
N SER A 66 20.29 2.72 9.66
CA SER A 66 19.97 1.63 10.59
C SER A 66 21.02 1.52 11.70
N LYS A 67 20.56 1.07 12.87
CA LYS A 67 21.40 0.85 14.07
C LYS A 67 21.49 -0.63 14.45
N ASP A 68 20.77 -1.47 13.72
CA ASP A 68 20.79 -2.92 13.84
C ASP A 68 21.86 -3.52 12.88
N HIS A 69 21.79 -4.83 12.64
CA HIS A 69 22.74 -5.54 11.77
C HIS A 69 22.36 -5.49 10.28
N THR A 70 21.58 -4.49 9.83
CA THR A 70 21.16 -4.33 8.42
C THR A 70 22.35 -4.41 7.45
N LYS A 71 23.46 -3.73 7.76
CA LYS A 71 24.65 -3.74 6.90
C LYS A 71 25.26 -5.12 6.77
N ASP A 72 25.37 -5.89 7.85
CA ASP A 72 25.90 -7.25 7.84
C ASP A 72 25.04 -8.17 6.97
N VAL A 73 23.71 -7.97 6.99
CA VAL A 73 22.78 -8.68 6.12
C VAL A 73 23.04 -8.34 4.64
N CYS A 74 23.25 -7.07 4.30
CA CYS A 74 23.59 -6.67 2.93
C CYS A 74 24.88 -7.33 2.46
N GLU A 75 25.93 -7.32 3.29
CA GLU A 75 27.23 -7.94 2.99
C GLU A 75 27.11 -9.46 2.80
N LYS A 76 26.29 -10.12 3.62
CA LYS A 76 26.01 -11.58 3.52
C LYS A 76 25.52 -11.99 2.14
N TYR A 77 24.70 -11.17 1.48
CA TYR A 77 24.11 -11.47 0.17
C TYR A 77 24.82 -10.75 -1.00
N GLY A 78 25.84 -9.95 -0.74
CA GLY A 78 26.52 -9.17 -1.77
C GLY A 78 25.64 -8.05 -2.36
N ALA A 79 24.66 -7.53 -1.61
CA ALA A 79 23.86 -6.40 -2.02
C ALA A 79 24.65 -5.10 -1.90
N THR A 80 24.46 -4.18 -2.84
CA THR A 80 25.05 -2.84 -2.77
C THR A 80 24.34 -2.05 -1.68
N TRP A 81 25.03 -1.74 -0.59
CA TRP A 81 24.53 -0.96 0.53
C TRP A 81 24.89 0.51 0.38
N ILE A 82 23.89 1.39 0.49
CA ILE A 82 24.03 2.85 0.42
C ILE A 82 23.43 3.44 1.70
N GLU A 83 24.27 4.09 2.52
CA GLU A 83 23.77 4.86 3.66
C GLU A 83 23.13 6.16 3.17
N ASP A 84 21.85 6.33 3.45
CA ASP A 84 21.09 7.50 3.02
C ASP A 84 20.73 8.40 4.23
N PRO A 85 20.79 9.74 4.06
CA PRO A 85 20.44 10.67 5.13
C PRO A 85 18.95 10.87 5.31
N SER A 86 18.13 10.30 4.44
CA SER A 86 16.69 10.55 4.36
C SER A 86 15.92 9.86 5.49
N ARG A 87 14.70 10.34 5.73
CA ARG A 87 13.83 9.80 6.75
C ARG A 87 12.45 9.37 6.23
N ASN A 88 12.29 9.35 4.91
CA ASN A 88 11.07 8.88 4.26
C ASN A 88 11.43 8.08 3.01
N ARG A 89 10.50 7.22 2.60
CA ARG A 89 10.70 6.28 1.49
C ARG A 89 11.00 6.97 0.16
N ALA A 90 10.29 8.05 -0.16
CA ALA A 90 10.48 8.77 -1.44
C ALA A 90 11.89 9.35 -1.56
N ASP A 91 12.36 10.03 -0.52
CA ASP A 91 13.69 10.64 -0.52
C ASP A 91 14.80 9.58 -0.47
N ALA A 92 14.60 8.47 0.27
CA ALA A 92 15.52 7.34 0.30
C ALA A 92 15.67 6.69 -1.08
N CYS A 93 14.53 6.43 -1.76
CA CYS A 93 14.57 5.95 -3.14
C CYS A 93 15.27 6.96 -4.08
N ASN A 94 14.95 8.24 -3.99
CA ASN A 94 15.57 9.28 -4.81
C ASN A 94 17.09 9.36 -4.61
N PHE A 95 17.54 9.22 -3.35
CA PHE A 95 18.97 9.24 -3.03
C PHE A 95 19.73 8.11 -3.74
N ALA A 96 19.19 6.91 -3.75
CA ALA A 96 19.76 5.78 -4.47
C ALA A 96 19.61 5.94 -6.00
N LEU A 97 18.42 6.27 -6.51
CA LEU A 97 18.13 6.40 -7.94
C LEU A 97 19.05 7.37 -8.66
N ARG A 98 19.44 8.48 -8.00
CA ARG A 98 20.36 9.47 -8.59
C ARG A 98 21.79 8.95 -8.76
N GLN A 99 22.14 7.85 -8.07
CA GLN A 99 23.47 7.22 -8.15
C GLN A 99 23.49 5.99 -9.07
N MET A 100 22.31 5.57 -9.57
CA MET A 100 22.15 4.34 -10.35
C MET A 100 22.29 4.60 -11.85
N ASP A 101 22.98 3.67 -12.55
CA ASP A 101 23.08 3.61 -14.01
C ASP A 101 22.46 2.30 -14.54
N HIS A 102 21.17 2.15 -14.34
CA HIS A 102 20.38 0.99 -14.74
C HIS A 102 19.34 1.37 -15.80
N ASP A 103 18.84 0.39 -16.54
CA ASP A 103 17.77 0.56 -17.53
C ASP A 103 16.40 0.36 -16.90
N LEU A 104 16.29 -0.62 -15.98
CA LEU A 104 15.05 -0.95 -15.26
C LEU A 104 15.32 -0.93 -13.75
N VAL A 105 14.33 -0.47 -13.01
CA VAL A 105 14.33 -0.49 -11.53
C VAL A 105 13.06 -1.15 -11.04
N LEU A 106 13.23 -2.21 -10.24
CA LEU A 106 12.17 -2.89 -9.53
C LEU A 106 12.15 -2.38 -8.10
N PHE A 107 10.97 -2.07 -7.60
CA PHE A 107 10.77 -1.60 -6.23
C PHE A 107 10.11 -2.68 -5.38
N THR A 108 10.65 -2.92 -4.21
CA THR A 108 10.00 -3.68 -3.15
C THR A 108 10.36 -3.10 -1.78
N ASP A 109 9.70 -3.55 -0.74
CA ASP A 109 9.97 -3.13 0.64
C ASP A 109 10.72 -4.23 1.41
N ASP A 110 11.30 -3.89 2.53
CA ASP A 110 12.09 -4.76 3.39
C ASP A 110 11.26 -5.76 4.24
N ASP A 111 9.93 -5.76 4.09
CA ASP A 111 8.97 -6.63 4.79
C ASP A 111 8.09 -7.45 3.81
N THR A 112 8.65 -7.77 2.64
CA THR A 112 8.02 -8.61 1.62
C THR A 112 8.57 -10.03 1.60
N VAL A 113 7.88 -10.94 0.89
CA VAL A 113 8.36 -12.32 0.65
C VAL A 113 8.30 -12.61 -0.86
N PRO A 114 9.27 -12.08 -1.66
CA PRO A 114 9.22 -12.21 -3.11
C PRO A 114 9.09 -13.66 -3.57
N PRO A 115 8.12 -14.01 -4.45
CA PRO A 115 8.08 -15.29 -5.13
C PRO A 115 9.38 -15.54 -5.91
N LEU A 116 9.75 -16.79 -6.16
CA LEU A 116 11.02 -17.11 -6.84
C LEU A 116 11.05 -16.72 -8.32
N ASP A 117 9.90 -16.42 -8.90
CA ASP A 117 9.68 -15.95 -10.28
C ASP A 117 9.28 -14.47 -10.36
N TRP A 118 9.41 -13.73 -9.25
CA TRP A 118 8.94 -12.34 -9.15
C TRP A 118 9.66 -11.40 -10.13
N VAL A 119 10.99 -11.46 -10.18
CA VAL A 119 11.77 -10.60 -11.09
C VAL A 119 11.45 -10.94 -12.54
N GLU A 120 11.44 -12.24 -12.90
CA GLU A 120 11.10 -12.72 -14.25
C GLU A 120 9.73 -12.20 -14.71
N LYS A 121 8.73 -12.33 -13.85
CA LYS A 121 7.36 -11.87 -14.16
C LYS A 121 7.24 -10.37 -14.40
N LEU A 122 8.05 -9.55 -13.73
CA LEU A 122 8.06 -8.12 -13.98
C LEU A 122 8.84 -7.78 -15.26
N VAL A 123 10.06 -8.32 -15.40
CA VAL A 123 10.96 -7.86 -16.47
C VAL A 123 10.53 -8.32 -17.85
N ARG A 124 9.85 -9.47 -17.98
CA ARG A 124 9.42 -10.04 -19.27
C ARG A 124 8.57 -9.09 -20.13
N TRP A 125 7.92 -8.10 -19.52
CA TRP A 125 7.05 -7.17 -20.22
C TRP A 125 7.77 -5.98 -20.86
N PHE A 126 9.05 -5.78 -20.51
CA PHE A 126 9.81 -4.63 -20.98
C PHE A 126 10.48 -4.82 -22.35
N ASP A 127 10.25 -5.96 -23.01
CA ASP A 127 10.48 -6.12 -24.47
C ASP A 127 9.51 -5.23 -25.27
N ASN A 128 8.33 -4.93 -24.74
CA ASN A 128 7.39 -3.99 -25.32
C ASN A 128 7.74 -2.54 -24.89
N PRO A 129 8.13 -1.66 -25.86
CA PRO A 129 8.48 -0.27 -25.55
C PRO A 129 7.32 0.57 -24.98
N GLU A 130 6.06 0.17 -25.22
CA GLU A 130 4.89 0.85 -24.64
C GLU A 130 4.74 0.67 -23.13
N VAL A 131 5.40 -0.33 -22.55
CA VAL A 131 5.36 -0.58 -21.12
C VAL A 131 6.29 0.42 -20.40
N GLY A 132 5.69 1.44 -19.82
CA GLY A 132 6.39 2.43 -19.02
C GLY A 132 6.67 1.93 -17.61
N ALA A 133 5.69 1.25 -17.00
CA ALA A 133 5.83 0.53 -15.75
C ALA A 133 4.88 -0.66 -15.69
N VAL A 134 5.24 -1.67 -14.90
CA VAL A 134 4.40 -2.82 -14.62
C VAL A 134 4.47 -3.16 -13.13
N GLY A 135 3.34 -3.53 -12.56
CA GLY A 135 3.28 -4.00 -11.17
C GLY A 135 2.42 -5.24 -11.02
N GLY A 136 2.15 -5.62 -9.78
CA GLY A 136 1.29 -6.73 -9.45
C GLY A 136 0.54 -6.49 -8.13
N PRO A 137 -0.49 -7.30 -7.82
CA PRO A 137 -1.19 -7.22 -6.54
C PRO A 137 -0.30 -7.64 -5.38
N ASN A 138 -0.71 -7.26 -4.16
CA ASN A 138 -0.05 -7.72 -2.95
C ASN A 138 -1.07 -8.20 -1.92
N PHE A 139 -0.74 -9.29 -1.21
CA PHE A 139 -1.54 -9.86 -0.15
C PHE A 139 -0.66 -10.15 1.08
N ALA A 140 -1.29 -10.42 2.23
CA ALA A 140 -0.55 -10.92 3.38
C ALA A 140 0.15 -12.26 3.05
N PRO A 141 1.34 -12.56 3.58
CA PRO A 141 1.91 -13.90 3.49
C PRO A 141 1.14 -14.91 4.34
N ASP A 142 1.30 -16.21 4.03
CA ASP A 142 0.56 -17.29 4.68
C ASP A 142 0.93 -17.47 6.17
N ASP A 143 2.11 -17.06 6.57
CA ASP A 143 2.60 -17.12 7.95
C ASP A 143 2.22 -15.88 8.80
N ASP A 144 1.55 -14.89 8.20
CA ASP A 144 1.05 -13.74 8.96
C ASP A 144 0.02 -14.16 10.01
N PRO A 145 0.01 -13.51 11.19
CA PRO A 145 -0.93 -13.85 12.26
C PRO A 145 -2.38 -13.56 11.84
N PHE A 146 -3.33 -14.27 12.46
CA PHE A 146 -4.75 -14.20 12.12
C PHE A 146 -5.31 -12.79 12.00
N GLY A 147 -4.95 -11.88 12.94
CA GLY A 147 -5.40 -10.49 12.87
C GLY A 147 -4.85 -9.71 11.67
N ALA A 148 -3.62 -10.00 11.21
CA ALA A 148 -3.05 -9.41 10.01
C ALA A 148 -3.79 -9.92 8.75
N LYS A 149 -4.17 -11.21 8.73
CA LYS A 149 -5.03 -11.78 7.68
C LYS A 149 -6.43 -11.16 7.65
N CYS A 150 -7.01 -10.83 8.82
CA CYS A 150 -8.26 -10.07 8.87
C CYS A 150 -8.10 -8.66 8.25
N ALA A 151 -6.99 -7.98 8.52
CA ALA A 151 -6.69 -6.69 7.90
C ALA A 151 -6.53 -6.85 6.38
N ASP A 152 -5.88 -7.90 5.90
CA ASP A 152 -5.74 -8.19 4.46
C ASP A 152 -7.09 -8.41 3.78
N VAL A 153 -7.98 -9.20 4.38
CA VAL A 153 -9.35 -9.39 3.88
C VAL A 153 -10.09 -8.05 3.80
N ALA A 154 -9.97 -7.19 4.81
CA ALA A 154 -10.55 -5.86 4.78
C ALA A 154 -9.97 -5.00 3.65
N PHE A 155 -8.64 -4.98 3.48
CA PHE A 155 -7.98 -4.26 2.39
C PHE A 155 -8.40 -4.70 0.99
N CYS A 156 -8.76 -5.97 0.83
CA CYS A 156 -9.20 -6.55 -0.43
C CYS A 156 -10.69 -6.38 -0.68
N THR A 157 -11.42 -5.64 0.17
CA THR A 157 -12.83 -5.30 -0.08
C THR A 157 -12.94 -3.98 -0.84
N LYS A 158 -13.71 -3.97 -1.93
CA LYS A 158 -13.98 -2.74 -2.69
C LYS A 158 -14.66 -1.66 -1.84
N PHE A 159 -15.47 -2.06 -0.88
CA PHE A 159 -16.18 -1.16 0.01
C PHE A 159 -15.23 -0.39 0.95
N MET A 160 -14.19 -1.04 1.45
CA MET A 160 -13.18 -0.37 2.28
C MET A 160 -12.31 0.58 1.47
N THR A 161 -11.84 0.12 0.32
CA THR A 161 -10.83 0.82 -0.48
C THR A 161 -11.41 1.69 -1.59
N ALA A 162 -12.76 1.76 -1.69
CA ALA A 162 -13.47 2.44 -2.76
C ALA A 162 -13.04 1.99 -4.17
N GLY A 163 -12.68 0.71 -4.30
CA GLY A 163 -12.22 0.11 -5.55
C GLY A 163 -10.76 0.41 -5.90
N THR A 164 -10.02 1.04 -5.00
CA THR A 164 -8.58 1.21 -5.21
C THR A 164 -7.84 -0.12 -5.02
N ARG A 165 -6.69 -0.20 -5.49
CA ARG A 165 -5.70 -1.19 -5.90
C ARG A 165 -5.45 -2.43 -5.05
N TYR A 166 -5.74 -2.43 -3.73
CA TYR A 166 -5.40 -3.58 -2.89
C TYR A 166 -6.15 -4.82 -3.35
N GLY A 167 -5.41 -5.86 -3.70
CA GLY A 167 -5.97 -7.10 -4.19
C GLY A 167 -6.75 -6.98 -5.51
N ALA A 168 -6.60 -5.89 -6.27
CA ALA A 168 -7.16 -5.82 -7.60
C ALA A 168 -6.56 -6.93 -8.46
N GLN A 169 -7.41 -7.82 -8.96
CA GLN A 169 -7.04 -8.88 -9.90
C GLN A 169 -7.88 -8.70 -11.16
N PRO A 170 -7.51 -7.77 -12.06
CA PRO A 170 -8.17 -7.63 -13.33
C PRO A 170 -7.96 -8.92 -14.15
N LYS A 171 -8.89 -9.20 -15.05
CA LYS A 171 -8.76 -10.35 -15.97
C LYS A 171 -7.84 -9.99 -17.11
N GLY A 172 -6.89 -10.84 -17.42
CA GLY A 172 -5.91 -10.66 -18.50
C GLY A 172 -4.49 -10.92 -18.01
N GLU A 173 -3.55 -11.00 -18.92
CA GLU A 173 -2.14 -11.21 -18.60
C GLU A 173 -1.44 -9.91 -18.23
N LEU A 174 -1.70 -8.85 -19.00
CA LEU A 174 -1.19 -7.52 -18.77
C LEU A 174 -2.32 -6.50 -18.98
N VAL A 175 -2.69 -5.77 -17.93
CA VAL A 175 -3.87 -4.91 -17.95
C VAL A 175 -3.47 -3.46 -17.68
N PRO A 176 -3.94 -2.48 -18.48
CA PRO A 176 -3.71 -1.07 -18.20
C PRO A 176 -4.25 -0.67 -16.82
N ILE A 177 -3.49 0.14 -16.07
CA ILE A 177 -3.86 0.61 -14.73
C ILE A 177 -3.38 2.05 -14.55
N THR A 178 -3.97 2.76 -13.59
CA THR A 178 -3.56 4.13 -13.27
C THR A 178 -2.53 4.21 -12.16
N HIS A 179 -2.33 3.12 -11.42
CA HIS A 179 -1.43 3.12 -10.27
C HIS A 179 -1.02 1.70 -9.87
N ASN A 180 0.28 1.49 -9.65
CA ASN A 180 0.87 0.26 -9.14
C ASN A 180 1.23 0.38 -7.65
N PRO A 181 1.13 -0.71 -6.86
CA PRO A 181 1.67 -0.73 -5.50
C PRO A 181 3.19 -0.52 -5.52
N GLY A 182 3.69 0.45 -4.75
CA GLY A 182 5.13 0.73 -4.67
C GLY A 182 5.99 -0.43 -4.18
N VAL A 183 5.38 -1.43 -3.54
CA VAL A 183 6.07 -2.65 -3.05
C VAL A 183 6.19 -3.75 -4.10
N ASN A 184 5.53 -3.62 -5.24
CA ASN A 184 5.50 -4.62 -6.29
C ASN A 184 5.35 -3.95 -7.66
N CYS A 185 6.41 -3.30 -8.12
CA CYS A 185 6.40 -2.65 -9.43
C CYS A 185 7.82 -2.52 -10.00
N ALA A 186 7.88 -2.39 -11.33
CA ALA A 186 9.08 -2.12 -12.11
C ALA A 186 8.84 -0.93 -13.03
N HIS A 187 9.87 -0.10 -13.23
CA HIS A 187 9.82 1.09 -14.06
C HIS A 187 11.05 1.17 -14.97
N ARG A 188 10.88 1.79 -16.17
CA ARG A 188 12.03 2.23 -16.95
C ARG A 188 12.73 3.38 -16.24
N MET A 189 14.04 3.29 -16.07
CA MET A 189 14.85 4.35 -15.48
C MET A 189 14.75 5.65 -16.30
N ALA A 190 14.63 5.56 -17.62
CA ALA A 190 14.45 6.71 -18.47
C ALA A 190 13.19 7.53 -18.09
N ASN A 191 12.07 6.84 -17.85
CA ASN A 191 10.82 7.50 -17.44
C ASN A 191 10.92 8.11 -16.03
N LEU A 192 11.62 7.43 -15.11
CA LEU A 192 11.88 7.98 -13.77
C LEU A 192 12.72 9.25 -13.83
N ARG A 193 13.75 9.28 -14.67
CA ARG A 193 14.61 10.46 -14.89
C ARG A 193 13.82 11.61 -15.55
N GLU A 194 12.99 11.32 -16.54
CA GLU A 194 12.16 12.31 -17.24
C GLU A 194 11.25 13.07 -16.28
N VAL A 195 10.67 12.38 -15.29
CA VAL A 195 9.77 12.99 -14.31
C VAL A 195 10.48 13.46 -13.03
N ASP A 196 11.80 13.46 -13.00
CA ASP A 196 12.63 13.79 -11.81
C ASP A 196 12.23 12.95 -10.58
N PHE A 197 12.08 11.63 -10.77
CA PHE A 197 11.88 10.62 -9.75
C PHE A 197 10.65 10.85 -8.84
N PHE A 198 10.69 10.37 -7.60
CA PHE A 198 9.62 10.61 -6.63
C PHE A 198 9.54 12.10 -6.25
N GLU A 199 8.35 12.54 -5.88
CA GLU A 199 8.15 13.89 -5.36
C GLU A 199 8.88 14.05 -4.01
N PRO A 200 9.86 14.99 -3.91
CA PRO A 200 10.63 15.17 -2.68
C PRO A 200 9.75 15.50 -1.47
N GLY A 201 10.07 14.90 -0.32
CA GLY A 201 9.34 15.12 0.93
C GLY A 201 7.91 14.56 0.91
N CYS A 202 7.54 13.76 -0.09
CA CYS A 202 6.24 13.10 -0.14
C CYS A 202 6.21 11.97 0.88
N ILE A 203 5.36 12.11 1.89
CA ILE A 203 5.20 11.15 2.97
C ILE A 203 3.91 10.37 2.75
N GLY A 204 4.03 9.18 2.17
CA GLY A 204 2.91 8.33 1.77
C GLY A 204 2.16 8.84 0.54
N ALA A 205 1.59 7.93 -0.22
CA ALA A 205 1.09 8.14 -1.58
C ALA A 205 2.17 8.59 -2.58
N GLU A 206 3.45 8.41 -2.25
CA GLU A 206 4.59 8.72 -3.12
C GLU A 206 4.56 7.92 -4.41
N ASP A 207 4.13 6.66 -4.33
CA ASP A 207 3.92 5.77 -5.45
C ASP A 207 2.79 6.26 -6.37
N VAL A 208 1.68 6.73 -5.80
CA VAL A 208 0.55 7.27 -6.58
C VAL A 208 0.93 8.56 -7.30
N VAL A 209 1.69 9.44 -6.64
CA VAL A 209 2.18 10.68 -7.23
C VAL A 209 3.18 10.39 -8.34
N LEU A 210 4.10 9.43 -8.14
CA LEU A 210 5.07 9.02 -9.16
C LEU A 210 4.34 8.50 -10.40
N ASP A 211 3.39 7.60 -10.24
CA ASP A 211 2.61 7.04 -11.35
C ASP A 211 1.81 8.12 -12.09
N ALA A 212 1.25 9.10 -11.37
CA ALA A 212 0.59 10.24 -12.00
C ALA A 212 1.55 11.11 -12.81
N LYS A 213 2.79 11.33 -12.33
CA LYS A 213 3.84 12.05 -13.06
C LYS A 213 4.20 11.30 -14.36
N ILE A 214 4.40 9.99 -14.28
CA ILE A 214 4.75 9.13 -15.40
C ILE A 214 3.63 9.12 -16.46
N GLN A 215 2.36 9.00 -16.04
CA GLN A 215 1.22 9.09 -16.95
C GLN A 215 1.08 10.47 -17.61
N ARG A 216 1.34 11.53 -16.85
CA ARG A 216 1.33 12.91 -17.39
C ARG A 216 2.42 13.11 -18.45
N ALA A 217 3.55 12.42 -18.34
CA ALA A 217 4.61 12.39 -19.36
C ALA A 217 4.23 11.52 -20.58
N GLY A 218 3.06 10.88 -20.58
CA GLY A 218 2.54 10.10 -21.72
C GLY A 218 2.84 8.60 -21.66
N HIS A 219 3.45 8.10 -20.57
CA HIS A 219 3.78 6.70 -20.45
C HIS A 219 2.63 5.87 -19.87
N LYS A 220 2.53 4.62 -20.33
CA LYS A 220 1.47 3.69 -19.90
C LYS A 220 1.93 2.83 -18.73
N LEU A 221 1.01 2.62 -17.80
CA LEU A 221 1.20 1.75 -16.63
C LEU A 221 0.32 0.50 -16.80
N PHE A 222 0.87 -0.63 -16.39
CA PHE A 222 0.19 -1.92 -16.47
C PHE A 222 0.30 -2.68 -15.15
N ILE A 223 -0.60 -3.65 -14.96
CA ILE A 223 -0.53 -4.65 -13.90
C ILE A 223 -0.51 -6.04 -14.51
N ASP A 224 0.38 -6.90 -14.01
CA ASP A 224 0.35 -8.35 -14.20
C ASP A 224 -0.34 -8.99 -12.99
N PRO A 225 -1.60 -9.44 -13.12
CA PRO A 225 -2.33 -10.03 -12.00
C PRO A 225 -1.73 -11.32 -11.46
N SER A 226 -0.89 -12.00 -12.25
CA SER A 226 -0.21 -13.23 -11.85
C SER A 226 1.00 -12.98 -10.96
N ASN A 227 1.53 -11.74 -10.93
CA ASN A 227 2.70 -11.38 -10.16
C ASN A 227 2.31 -10.88 -8.75
N VAL A 228 1.87 -11.79 -7.92
CA VAL A 228 1.43 -11.50 -6.54
C VAL A 228 2.64 -11.39 -5.62
N MET A 229 2.74 -10.27 -4.88
CA MET A 229 3.75 -10.06 -3.85
C MET A 229 3.15 -10.30 -2.45
N PRO A 230 3.60 -11.30 -1.71
CA PRO A 230 3.31 -11.39 -0.28
C PRO A 230 4.00 -10.23 0.47
N HIS A 231 3.20 -9.43 1.19
CA HIS A 231 3.66 -8.26 1.92
C HIS A 231 3.03 -8.23 3.30
N ARG A 232 3.85 -8.23 4.35
CA ARG A 232 3.42 -8.33 5.74
C ARG A 232 2.47 -7.21 6.12
N ARG A 233 1.35 -7.57 6.73
CA ARG A 233 0.38 -6.59 7.22
C ARG A 233 0.75 -6.14 8.63
N ARG A 234 0.50 -4.89 8.93
CA ARG A 234 0.72 -4.35 10.28
C ARG A 234 -0.14 -5.09 11.30
N ARG A 235 0.45 -5.39 12.46
CA ARG A 235 -0.27 -6.06 13.55
C ARG A 235 -1.50 -5.24 13.98
N PRO A 236 -2.65 -5.87 14.30
CA PRO A 236 -3.78 -5.17 14.89
C PRO A 236 -3.47 -4.81 16.35
N PHE A 237 -4.04 -3.78 16.95
CA PHE A 237 -4.97 -2.81 16.39
C PHE A 237 -4.28 -1.44 16.24
N LYS A 238 -3.36 -1.09 17.18
CA LYS A 238 -2.70 0.22 17.20
C LYS A 238 -1.86 0.50 15.94
N PRO A 239 -0.94 -0.39 15.51
CA PRO A 239 -0.15 -0.19 14.30
C PRO A 239 -1.02 -0.09 13.05
N TYR A 240 -2.04 -0.93 12.93
CA TYR A 240 -2.99 -0.89 11.82
C TYR A 240 -3.74 0.45 11.73
N MET A 241 -4.33 0.90 12.85
CA MET A 241 -5.02 2.20 12.89
C MET A 241 -4.07 3.37 12.64
N LYS A 242 -2.81 3.28 13.13
CA LYS A 242 -1.79 4.30 12.87
C LYS A 242 -1.49 4.39 11.38
N GLN A 243 -1.32 3.26 10.70
CA GLN A 243 -1.11 3.20 9.26
C GLN A 243 -2.30 3.81 8.50
N MET A 244 -3.53 3.45 8.85
CA MET A 244 -4.74 4.00 8.21
C MET A 244 -4.87 5.51 8.43
N ARG A 245 -4.58 6.00 9.63
CA ARG A 245 -4.58 7.44 9.90
C ARG A 245 -3.53 8.18 9.05
N ASN A 246 -2.35 7.60 8.91
CA ASN A 246 -1.31 8.16 8.05
C ASN A 246 -1.76 8.17 6.59
N TYR A 247 -2.38 7.10 6.09
CA TYR A 247 -2.92 7.06 4.73
C TYR A 247 -3.96 8.15 4.48
N GLY A 248 -4.89 8.38 5.44
CA GLY A 248 -5.86 9.47 5.32
C GLY A 248 -5.20 10.85 5.31
N TYR A 249 -4.22 11.07 6.19
CA TYR A 249 -3.48 12.32 6.26
C TYR A 249 -2.69 12.58 4.97
N THR A 250 -1.85 11.64 4.57
CA THR A 250 -0.95 11.80 3.42
C THR A 250 -1.72 11.88 2.10
N ARG A 251 -2.79 11.11 1.95
CA ARG A 251 -3.67 11.19 0.78
C ARG A 251 -4.32 12.58 0.66
N MET A 252 -4.79 13.15 1.76
CA MET A 252 -5.40 14.49 1.73
C MET A 252 -4.39 15.58 1.40
N VAL A 253 -3.15 15.49 1.91
CA VAL A 253 -2.05 16.39 1.58
C VAL A 253 -1.68 16.25 0.11
N ALA A 254 -1.52 15.02 -0.38
CA ALA A 254 -1.19 14.74 -1.77
C ALA A 254 -2.30 15.22 -2.73
N ASN A 255 -3.58 14.96 -2.44
CA ASN A 255 -4.71 15.43 -3.25
C ASN A 255 -4.76 16.96 -3.38
N LYS A 256 -4.33 17.70 -2.36
CA LYS A 256 -4.26 19.16 -2.42
C LYS A 256 -3.19 19.65 -3.38
N ARG A 257 -2.05 18.96 -3.42
CA ARG A 257 -0.90 19.30 -4.27
C ARG A 257 -1.05 18.72 -5.69
N TRP A 258 -1.68 17.56 -5.80
CA TRP A 258 -1.90 16.78 -7.02
C TRP A 258 -3.39 16.47 -7.19
N PRO A 259 -4.22 17.41 -7.65
CA PRO A 259 -5.67 17.21 -7.73
C PRO A 259 -6.10 16.04 -8.62
N GLU A 260 -5.31 15.67 -9.61
CA GLU A 260 -5.59 14.58 -10.54
C GLU A 260 -5.60 13.19 -9.89
N ILE A 261 -4.88 13.00 -8.77
CA ILE A 261 -4.93 11.73 -8.02
C ILE A 261 -6.12 11.66 -7.07
N SER A 262 -6.90 12.75 -6.99
CA SER A 262 -8.03 12.83 -6.07
C SER A 262 -9.22 12.03 -6.58
N ALA A 263 -9.81 11.22 -5.69
CA ALA A 263 -11.11 10.62 -5.92
C ALA A 263 -12.09 11.13 -4.86
N TRP A 264 -13.34 11.37 -5.26
CA TRP A 264 -14.39 11.80 -4.34
C TRP A 264 -14.56 10.83 -3.15
N SER A 265 -14.35 9.54 -3.39
CA SER A 265 -14.42 8.48 -2.38
C SER A 265 -13.41 8.67 -1.24
N HIS A 266 -12.20 9.18 -1.52
CA HIS A 266 -11.20 9.47 -0.49
C HIS A 266 -11.70 10.55 0.48
N THR A 267 -12.36 11.58 -0.06
CA THR A 267 -12.95 12.65 0.76
C THR A 267 -14.18 12.15 1.51
N ALA A 268 -15.04 11.36 0.86
CA ALA A 268 -16.24 10.80 1.49
C ALA A 268 -15.91 9.93 2.71
N ILE A 269 -14.92 9.03 2.59
CA ILE A 269 -14.43 8.24 3.73
C ILE A 269 -13.84 9.14 4.83
N GLY A 270 -13.30 10.30 4.47
CA GLY A 270 -12.80 11.29 5.42
C GLY A 270 -13.86 11.79 6.41
N PHE A 271 -15.14 11.84 6.01
CA PHE A 271 -16.24 12.22 6.87
C PHE A 271 -16.80 11.08 7.74
N PHE A 272 -16.34 9.86 7.55
CA PHE A 272 -16.84 8.68 8.28
C PHE A 272 -16.89 8.86 9.81
N PRO A 273 -15.85 9.40 10.51
CA PRO A 273 -15.93 9.64 11.96
C PRO A 273 -17.04 10.61 12.35
N VAL A 274 -17.28 11.64 11.55
CA VAL A 274 -18.35 12.62 11.79
C VAL A 274 -19.71 11.95 11.65
N ILE A 275 -19.92 11.16 10.59
CA ILE A 275 -21.14 10.41 10.34
C ILE A 275 -21.44 9.46 11.51
N VAL A 276 -20.43 8.70 11.96
CA VAL A 276 -20.59 7.76 13.08
C VAL A 276 -20.96 8.49 14.38
N VAL A 277 -20.26 9.58 14.71
CA VAL A 277 -20.57 10.36 15.93
C VAL A 277 -21.98 10.93 15.87
N THR A 278 -22.38 11.51 14.72
CA THR A 278 -23.73 12.05 14.54
C THR A 278 -24.79 10.96 14.66
N ALA A 279 -24.57 9.78 14.07
CA ALA A 279 -25.46 8.63 14.18
C ALA A 279 -25.63 8.17 15.64
N LEU A 280 -24.54 8.06 16.38
CA LEU A 280 -24.56 7.68 17.81
C LEU A 280 -25.29 8.70 18.67
N LEU A 281 -25.09 9.99 18.43
CA LEU A 281 -25.82 11.07 19.13
C LEU A 281 -27.31 11.06 18.81
N ALA A 282 -27.69 10.81 17.56
CA ALA A 282 -29.08 10.66 17.15
C ALA A 282 -29.75 9.45 17.84
N MET A 283 -29.05 8.30 17.86
CA MET A 283 -29.54 7.09 18.56
C MET A 283 -29.70 7.34 20.06
N LEU A 284 -28.73 8.02 20.68
CA LEU A 284 -28.79 8.37 22.11
C LEU A 284 -30.01 9.28 22.38
N TYR A 285 -30.23 10.32 21.58
CA TYR A 285 -31.39 11.19 21.68
C TYR A 285 -32.69 10.39 21.54
N GLY A 286 -32.84 9.59 20.47
CA GLY A 286 -33.99 8.76 20.23
C GLY A 286 -34.27 7.77 21.36
N GLY A 287 -33.24 7.12 21.89
CA GLY A 287 -33.37 6.19 23.01
C GLY A 287 -33.82 6.87 24.31
N LEU A 288 -33.30 8.07 24.60
CA LEU A 288 -33.67 8.84 25.79
C LEU A 288 -35.09 9.44 25.69
N THR A 289 -35.61 9.64 24.51
CA THR A 289 -36.95 10.22 24.26
C THR A 289 -38.01 9.18 23.92
N GLY A 290 -37.73 7.88 24.16
CA GLY A 290 -38.69 6.79 23.96
C GLY A 290 -38.75 6.21 22.54
N GLY A 291 -37.85 6.62 21.66
CA GLY A 291 -37.82 6.14 20.27
C GLY A 291 -37.28 4.70 20.10
N ALA A 292 -36.82 4.07 21.18
CA ALA A 292 -36.31 2.69 21.15
C ALA A 292 -37.38 1.62 21.28
N ASP A 293 -38.63 1.99 21.63
CA ASP A 293 -39.74 1.07 21.76
C ASP A 293 -40.08 0.40 20.43
N ALA A 294 -40.47 -0.87 20.48
CA ALA A 294 -40.40 -1.84 19.40
C ALA A 294 -41.33 -1.59 18.18
N ASP A 295 -42.21 -0.59 18.23
CA ASP A 295 -43.00 -0.26 17.08
C ASP A 295 -42.20 0.50 16.04
N LEU A 296 -42.13 -0.06 14.85
CA LEU A 296 -41.42 0.50 13.70
C LEU A 296 -41.65 2.02 13.54
N TRP A 297 -40.59 2.71 13.06
CA TRP A 297 -40.46 4.13 12.71
C TRP A 297 -41.65 4.77 11.98
N PHE A 298 -42.60 3.97 11.52
CA PHE A 298 -43.84 4.36 10.91
C PHE A 298 -45.01 3.96 11.82
N SER A 299 -45.62 4.92 12.51
CA SER A 299 -46.88 4.70 13.18
C SER A 299 -47.94 4.42 12.12
N LEU A 300 -48.81 3.45 12.37
CA LEU A 300 -50.02 3.21 11.54
C LEU A 300 -50.94 4.45 11.47
N SER A 301 -50.74 5.45 12.32
CA SER A 301 -51.41 6.76 12.29
C SER A 301 -50.86 7.74 11.25
N GLY A 302 -49.76 7.42 10.55
CA GLY A 302 -49.14 8.28 9.51
C GLY A 302 -48.34 9.47 10.04
N GLU A 303 -48.12 9.58 11.35
CA GLU A 303 -47.32 10.66 11.94
C GLU A 303 -45.87 10.23 12.15
N TRP A 304 -44.91 11.10 11.74
CA TRP A 304 -43.51 10.90 11.94
C TRP A 304 -43.12 11.23 13.39
N ASP A 305 -42.69 10.22 14.16
CA ASP A 305 -42.09 10.43 15.46
C ASP A 305 -40.58 10.64 15.31
N ILE A 306 -40.11 11.85 15.57
CA ILE A 306 -38.70 12.23 15.41
C ILE A 306 -37.77 11.40 16.29
N SER A 307 -38.25 10.96 17.47
CA SER A 307 -37.48 10.11 18.39
C SER A 307 -37.23 8.72 17.80
N ARG A 308 -38.25 8.13 17.18
CA ARG A 308 -38.18 6.84 16.48
C ARG A 308 -37.30 6.92 15.25
N VAL A 309 -37.45 7.96 14.45
CA VAL A 309 -36.59 8.22 13.28
C VAL A 309 -35.13 8.36 13.70
N ALA A 310 -34.87 9.13 14.75
CA ALA A 310 -33.51 9.36 15.26
C ALA A 310 -32.83 8.08 15.79
N PHE A 311 -33.58 7.10 16.27
CA PHE A 311 -33.07 5.84 16.75
C PHE A 311 -32.93 4.80 15.63
N HIS A 312 -33.97 4.54 14.88
CA HIS A 312 -34.02 3.39 13.95
C HIS A 312 -33.32 3.63 12.62
N ILE A 313 -33.28 4.87 12.10
CA ILE A 313 -32.53 5.14 10.85
C ILE A 313 -31.02 4.89 11.01
N PRO A 314 -30.33 5.45 12.03
CA PRO A 314 -28.92 5.14 12.24
C PRO A 314 -28.69 3.65 12.54
N LEU A 315 -29.56 2.99 13.30
CA LEU A 315 -29.46 1.56 13.56
C LEU A 315 -29.54 0.75 12.27
N GLY A 316 -30.52 1.05 11.41
CA GLY A 316 -30.64 0.43 10.10
C GLY A 316 -29.41 0.64 9.21
N LEU A 317 -28.85 1.86 9.19
CA LEU A 317 -27.62 2.17 8.47
C LEU A 317 -26.41 1.39 8.99
N ILE A 318 -26.30 1.18 10.31
CA ILE A 318 -25.26 0.34 10.92
C ILE A 318 -25.42 -1.11 10.47
N CYS A 319 -26.63 -1.65 10.49
CA CYS A 319 -26.90 -3.03 10.02
C CYS A 319 -26.55 -3.20 8.54
N ILE A 320 -26.92 -2.25 7.70
CA ILE A 320 -26.59 -2.23 6.27
C ILE A 320 -25.06 -2.15 6.08
N TYR A 321 -24.37 -1.29 6.83
CA TYR A 321 -22.93 -1.15 6.79
C TYR A 321 -22.22 -2.47 7.12
N ILE A 322 -22.66 -3.16 8.17
CA ILE A 322 -22.12 -4.48 8.57
C ILE A 322 -22.38 -5.51 7.46
N ALA A 323 -23.60 -5.56 6.94
CA ALA A 323 -23.96 -6.50 5.87
C ALA A 323 -23.14 -6.28 4.59
N ILE A 324 -22.96 -5.04 4.16
CA ILE A 324 -22.13 -4.68 3.00
C ILE A 324 -20.65 -5.03 3.26
N SER A 325 -20.16 -4.83 4.48
CA SER A 325 -18.79 -5.18 4.85
C SER A 325 -18.56 -6.69 4.80
N TRP A 326 -19.51 -7.50 5.30
CA TRP A 326 -19.47 -8.96 5.19
C TRP A 326 -19.52 -9.42 3.75
N LEU A 327 -20.47 -8.90 2.96
CA LEU A 327 -20.58 -9.25 1.55
C LEU A 327 -19.29 -8.90 0.80
N GLY A 328 -18.79 -7.69 1.01
CA GLY A 328 -17.53 -7.24 0.40
C GLY A 328 -16.35 -8.13 0.77
N ALA A 329 -16.24 -8.57 2.02
CA ALA A 329 -15.21 -9.51 2.47
C ALA A 329 -15.38 -10.91 1.86
N ALA A 330 -16.62 -11.39 1.77
CA ALA A 330 -16.92 -12.71 1.22
C ALA A 330 -16.60 -12.82 -0.28
N ILE A 331 -16.83 -11.74 -1.05
CA ILE A 331 -16.53 -11.70 -2.49
C ILE A 331 -15.18 -11.03 -2.83
N GLY A 332 -14.46 -10.55 -1.81
CA GLY A 332 -13.15 -9.91 -1.98
C GLY A 332 -12.09 -10.84 -2.56
N THR A 333 -10.97 -10.30 -2.94
CA THR A 333 -9.89 -11.03 -3.67
C THR A 333 -8.82 -11.63 -2.76
N SER A 334 -8.81 -11.34 -1.45
CA SER A 334 -7.82 -11.89 -0.51
C SER A 334 -7.83 -13.43 -0.52
N PRO A 335 -6.65 -14.08 -0.61
CA PRO A 335 -6.55 -15.53 -0.46
C PRO A 335 -6.85 -16.01 0.97
N HIS A 336 -6.82 -15.12 1.97
CA HIS A 336 -7.01 -15.45 3.40
C HIS A 336 -8.47 -15.40 3.85
N ARG A 337 -9.43 -15.47 2.92
CA ARG A 337 -10.86 -15.56 3.25
C ARG A 337 -11.18 -16.87 3.93
N SER A 338 -11.65 -16.79 5.15
CA SER A 338 -12.18 -17.89 5.95
C SER A 338 -13.41 -17.39 6.69
N ILE A 339 -14.19 -18.29 7.29
CA ILE A 339 -15.35 -17.91 8.10
C ILE A 339 -14.94 -16.88 9.18
N GLY A 340 -13.83 -17.11 9.87
CA GLY A 340 -13.36 -16.23 10.94
C GLY A 340 -12.90 -14.86 10.43
N THR A 341 -12.11 -14.79 9.35
CA THR A 341 -11.62 -13.52 8.80
C THR A 341 -12.76 -12.70 8.18
N VAL A 342 -13.70 -13.35 7.47
CA VAL A 342 -14.89 -12.69 6.91
C VAL A 342 -15.81 -12.20 8.03
N PHE A 343 -16.00 -12.98 9.10
CA PHE A 343 -16.83 -12.58 10.25
C PHE A 343 -16.29 -11.31 10.92
N LEU A 344 -14.97 -11.18 11.07
CA LEU A 344 -14.33 -10.01 11.68
C LEU A 344 -14.11 -8.84 10.71
N ALA A 345 -14.32 -9.03 9.41
CA ALA A 345 -14.10 -7.98 8.41
C ALA A 345 -14.81 -6.65 8.72
N PRO A 346 -16.09 -6.60 9.16
CA PRO A 346 -16.74 -5.33 9.50
C PRO A 346 -15.99 -4.52 10.56
N LEU A 347 -15.41 -5.19 11.56
CA LEU A 347 -14.60 -4.53 12.59
C LEU A 347 -13.35 -3.89 11.97
N PHE A 348 -12.62 -4.62 11.14
CA PHE A 348 -11.38 -4.11 10.51
C PHE A 348 -11.68 -3.01 9.49
N VAL A 349 -12.76 -3.13 8.71
CA VAL A 349 -13.23 -2.07 7.81
C VAL A 349 -13.59 -0.82 8.59
N PHE A 350 -14.34 -0.96 9.68
CA PHE A 350 -14.70 0.15 10.55
C PHE A 350 -13.47 0.85 11.14
N LEU A 351 -12.54 0.11 11.73
CA LEU A 351 -11.32 0.65 12.32
C LEU A 351 -10.47 1.39 11.28
N ALA A 352 -10.40 0.85 10.06
CA ALA A 352 -9.66 1.49 8.97
C ALA A 352 -10.29 2.81 8.55
N GLN A 353 -11.59 2.83 8.26
CA GLN A 353 -12.30 4.03 7.82
C GLN A 353 -12.35 5.09 8.91
N TRP A 354 -12.53 4.68 10.18
CA TRP A 354 -12.46 5.57 11.33
C TRP A 354 -11.08 6.25 11.44
N ALA A 355 -10.01 5.46 11.41
CA ALA A 355 -8.66 5.98 11.52
C ALA A 355 -8.26 6.83 10.30
N TYR A 356 -8.63 6.39 9.09
CA TYR A 356 -8.41 7.15 7.86
C TYR A 356 -9.08 8.52 7.93
N GLY A 357 -10.35 8.57 8.34
CA GLY A 357 -11.09 9.82 8.48
C GLY A 357 -10.45 10.77 9.51
N GLN A 358 -9.95 10.25 10.64
CA GLN A 358 -9.16 11.05 11.59
C GLN A 358 -7.93 11.69 10.93
N GLY A 359 -7.25 10.95 10.06
CA GLY A 359 -6.11 11.45 9.29
C GLY A 359 -6.51 12.59 8.35
N VAL A 360 -7.59 12.41 7.58
CA VAL A 360 -8.14 13.45 6.69
C VAL A 360 -8.51 14.72 7.46
N ILE A 361 -9.21 14.58 8.59
CA ILE A 361 -9.61 15.73 9.43
C ILE A 361 -8.36 16.46 9.96
N LYS A 362 -7.34 15.71 10.40
CA LYS A 362 -6.06 16.29 10.85
C LYS A 362 -5.40 17.09 9.73
N ALA A 363 -5.25 16.50 8.55
CA ALA A 363 -4.65 17.16 7.39
C ALA A 363 -5.42 18.42 6.98
N TRP A 364 -6.74 18.35 6.94
CA TRP A 364 -7.58 19.47 6.58
C TRP A 364 -7.45 20.66 7.56
N ARG A 365 -7.39 20.39 8.88
CA ARG A 365 -7.13 21.42 9.90
C ARG A 365 -5.76 22.06 9.71
N GLU A 366 -4.75 21.27 9.41
CA GLU A 366 -3.39 21.75 9.18
C GLU A 366 -3.27 22.58 7.90
N ILE A 367 -3.86 22.12 6.79
CA ILE A 367 -3.93 22.86 5.53
C ILE A 367 -4.55 24.24 5.74
N ARG A 368 -5.65 24.31 6.49
CA ARG A 368 -6.29 25.61 6.81
C ARG A 368 -5.42 26.51 7.66
N ARG A 369 -4.73 25.94 8.67
CA ARG A 369 -3.87 26.71 9.57
C ARG A 369 -2.61 27.25 8.87
N THR A 370 -2.05 26.50 7.94
CA THR A 370 -0.78 26.81 7.27
C THR A 370 -0.95 27.52 5.92
N GLY A 371 -2.19 27.86 5.53
CA GLY A 371 -2.45 28.48 4.21
C GLY A 371 -2.08 27.58 3.05
N GLY A 372 -2.14 26.25 3.22
CA GLY A 372 -1.87 25.27 2.16
C GLY A 372 -0.49 24.59 2.23
N ARG A 373 0.37 24.95 3.20
CA ARG A 373 1.72 24.37 3.38
C ARG A 373 1.74 23.11 4.27
N ALA A 374 0.63 22.41 4.41
CA ALA A 374 0.59 21.16 5.17
C ALA A 374 1.53 20.12 4.56
N GLY A 375 2.26 19.40 5.40
CA GLY A 375 3.23 18.38 4.99
C GLY A 375 4.62 18.91 4.70
N GLU A 376 4.85 20.23 4.59
CA GLU A 376 6.19 20.81 4.52
C GLU A 376 6.86 20.68 5.91
N GLY A 377 7.87 19.80 6.01
CA GLY A 377 8.59 19.53 7.26
C GLY A 377 7.93 18.53 8.21
N ALA A 378 6.85 17.84 7.81
CA ALA A 378 6.33 16.73 8.56
C ALA A 378 7.33 15.56 8.53
N GLN A 379 8.15 15.46 9.56
CA GLN A 379 8.96 14.25 9.80
C GLN A 379 7.99 13.09 10.10
N ILE A 380 8.18 11.96 9.42
CA ILE A 380 7.59 10.71 9.91
C ILE A 380 8.18 10.49 11.29
N ASP A 381 7.33 10.34 12.29
CA ASP A 381 7.73 9.88 13.61
C ASP A 381 8.47 8.55 13.42
N ASP A 382 9.78 8.52 13.72
CA ASP A 382 10.67 7.35 13.58
C ASP A 382 10.11 6.08 14.26
N ARG A 383 9.08 6.24 15.09
CA ARG A 383 8.31 5.18 15.74
C ARG A 383 7.29 4.47 14.83
N ILE A 384 7.21 4.83 13.54
CA ILE A 384 6.26 4.20 12.61
C ILE A 384 6.77 2.83 12.14
N ARG A 385 8.09 2.62 12.13
CA ARG A 385 8.72 1.36 11.67
C ARG A 385 9.10 0.39 12.79
N THR A 386 9.04 0.77 14.04
CA THR A 386 9.48 -0.05 15.20
C THR A 386 8.34 -0.57 16.07
N ALA A 387 7.17 -0.89 15.53
CA ALA A 387 6.10 -1.52 16.31
C ALA A 387 5.28 -2.49 15.45
#